data_3196eb318d44708121909f423db7e2e5
#
_entry.id   3196eb318d44708121909f423db7e2e5
#
_cell.length_a   1.000
_cell.length_b   1.000
_cell.length_c   1.000
_cell.angle_alpha   90.00
_cell.angle_beta   90.00
_cell.angle_gamma   90.00
#
_symmetry.space_group_name_H-M   'P 1'
#
loop_
_entity.id
_entity.type
_entity.pdbx_description
1 polymer ?
#
loop_
_entity_poly.entity_id
_entity_poly.type
_entity_poly.pdbx_seq_one_letter_code
_entity_poly.pdbx_strand_id
1 'polypeptide(L)'
;MLDLLKTGDDGIMSEENKPQIKVFIASPMYGGMCTGFYTQSLLKLQMGLQARGIPSAMSFMFNESLITRARNSLVHQFLKTDCTHLLFIDADIRFDAGELLHMFDHDLDVMCGIYPKKEINWHSVESSVHRGVPVDKLKNNTGSWVINLVDYVGTVTVRIDTPLEVWAGGTGMMLIKRNVFEKLSDVVPSYRNDVVDLAGNAQINDSIKEFFATSIEPETQRLLSEDYHFCREWRKIGGKIYAAPWMNLGHVGSYIFEGELTKNEPSPEQQPELLPPDAANPAQT
;
A
#
# COMPACT_ATOMS: atom_id res chain seq x y z
N MET A 1 6.23 -48.42 40.91
CA MET A 1 5.62 -48.48 39.56
C MET A 1 5.18 -47.09 39.26
N LEU A 2 6.09 -46.29 38.67
CA LEU A 2 5.89 -44.86 38.36
C LEU A 2 5.73 -44.75 36.85
N ASP A 3 4.53 -44.36 36.39
CA ASP A 3 4.25 -44.03 35.00
C ASP A 3 4.78 -42.64 34.70
N LEU A 4 5.71 -42.56 33.75
CA LEU A 4 6.25 -41.36 33.18
C LEU A 4 5.27 -40.84 32.11
N LEU A 5 4.60 -39.73 32.37
CA LEU A 5 3.87 -38.95 31.40
C LEU A 5 4.86 -38.32 30.41
N LYS A 6 4.78 -38.70 29.15
CA LYS A 6 5.47 -38.05 28.03
C LYS A 6 4.81 -36.70 27.78
N THR A 7 5.53 -35.62 28.01
CA THR A 7 5.20 -34.26 27.55
C THR A 7 5.34 -34.21 26.05
N GLY A 8 4.29 -33.74 25.38
CA GLY A 8 4.27 -33.51 23.93
C GLY A 8 5.34 -32.53 23.52
N ASP A 9 6.02 -32.87 22.45
CA ASP A 9 6.98 -32.05 21.75
C ASP A 9 6.19 -31.04 20.90
N ASP A 10 5.92 -29.86 21.45
CA ASP A 10 5.43 -28.72 20.67
C ASP A 10 6.61 -28.25 19.81
N GLY A 11 6.62 -28.69 18.56
CA GLY A 11 7.64 -28.37 17.57
C GLY A 11 7.74 -26.86 17.35
N ILE A 12 8.61 -26.21 18.11
CA ILE A 12 9.14 -24.89 17.80
C ILE A 12 9.92 -25.04 16.49
N MET A 13 9.31 -24.61 15.38
CA MET A 13 10.01 -24.50 14.10
C MET A 13 11.22 -23.59 14.31
N SER A 14 12.41 -24.13 14.22
CA SER A 14 13.67 -23.41 14.32
C SER A 14 13.73 -22.32 13.24
N GLU A 15 14.27 -21.15 13.59
CA GLU A 15 14.47 -19.99 12.67
C GLU A 15 15.27 -20.33 11.39
N GLU A 16 15.95 -21.45 11.36
CA GLU A 16 16.79 -21.91 10.23
C GLU A 16 16.02 -22.30 8.96
N ASN A 17 14.68 -22.35 8.95
CA ASN A 17 13.89 -22.86 7.79
C ASN A 17 12.97 -21.83 7.14
N LYS A 18 13.04 -20.54 7.49
CA LYS A 18 12.29 -19.52 6.74
C LYS A 18 12.97 -19.24 5.40
N PRO A 19 12.25 -19.30 4.27
CA PRO A 19 12.83 -18.98 2.97
C PRO A 19 13.43 -17.58 3.00
N GLN A 20 14.64 -17.43 2.48
CA GLN A 20 15.34 -16.14 2.41
C GLN A 20 14.47 -15.16 1.61
N ILE A 21 14.21 -13.98 2.19
CA ILE A 21 13.51 -12.90 1.51
C ILE A 21 14.36 -12.42 0.33
N LYS A 22 13.74 -12.36 -0.86
CA LYS A 22 14.31 -11.76 -2.07
C LYS A 22 13.27 -10.81 -2.64
N VAL A 23 13.64 -9.55 -2.89
CA VAL A 23 12.69 -8.49 -3.23
C VAL A 23 12.81 -8.09 -4.69
N PHE A 24 11.69 -8.00 -5.38
CA PHE A 24 11.59 -7.40 -6.71
C PHE A 24 10.92 -6.02 -6.56
N ILE A 25 11.70 -4.95 -6.74
CA ILE A 25 11.21 -3.57 -6.68
C ILE A 25 10.70 -3.20 -8.07
N ALA A 26 9.44 -2.77 -8.14
CA ALA A 26 8.74 -2.47 -9.37
C ALA A 26 8.15 -1.05 -9.34
N SER A 27 8.52 -0.23 -10.33
CA SER A 27 8.02 1.14 -10.41
C SER A 27 7.52 1.47 -11.82
N PRO A 28 6.22 1.74 -11.98
CA PRO A 28 5.70 2.38 -13.19
C PRO A 28 6.27 3.81 -13.31
N MET A 29 6.87 4.13 -14.45
CA MET A 29 7.53 5.43 -14.71
C MET A 29 7.09 5.98 -16.06
N TYR A 30 5.85 6.49 -16.16
CA TYR A 30 5.38 7.10 -17.38
C TYR A 30 6.31 8.27 -17.80
N GLY A 31 6.70 8.28 -19.08
CA GLY A 31 7.68 9.23 -19.60
C GLY A 31 9.12 9.03 -19.11
N GLY A 32 9.43 7.93 -18.43
CA GLY A 32 10.76 7.64 -17.90
C GLY A 32 11.19 8.57 -16.76
N MET A 33 10.26 9.24 -16.09
CA MET A 33 10.55 10.24 -15.07
C MET A 33 10.26 9.73 -13.66
N CYS A 34 11.07 10.17 -12.71
CA CYS A 34 10.83 10.01 -11.28
C CYS A 34 11.22 11.28 -10.52
N THR A 35 10.75 11.41 -9.29
CA THR A 35 11.14 12.56 -8.44
C THR A 35 12.50 12.32 -7.80
N GLY A 36 13.25 13.40 -7.53
CA GLY A 36 14.50 13.32 -6.78
C GLY A 36 14.32 12.73 -5.37
N PHE A 37 13.15 12.95 -4.75
CA PHE A 37 12.78 12.38 -3.45
C PHE A 37 12.63 10.86 -3.53
N TYR A 38 11.96 10.35 -4.56
CA TYR A 38 11.89 8.91 -4.84
C TYR A 38 13.28 8.31 -5.02
N THR A 39 14.11 8.93 -5.85
CA THR A 39 15.48 8.45 -6.11
C THR A 39 16.30 8.37 -4.82
N GLN A 40 16.25 9.41 -3.98
CA GLN A 40 16.95 9.43 -2.71
C GLN A 40 16.45 8.32 -1.76
N SER A 41 15.14 8.12 -1.67
CA SER A 41 14.52 7.07 -0.86
C SER A 41 14.92 5.68 -1.36
N LEU A 42 14.91 5.46 -2.68
CA LEU A 42 15.28 4.18 -3.31
C LEU A 42 16.75 3.81 -3.07
N LEU A 43 17.67 4.79 -3.18
CA LEU A 43 19.10 4.56 -2.89
C LEU A 43 19.32 4.16 -1.42
N LYS A 44 18.64 4.82 -0.48
CA LYS A 44 18.68 4.45 0.94
C LYS A 44 18.09 3.05 1.20
N LEU A 45 16.98 2.72 0.52
CA LEU A 45 16.38 1.38 0.60
C LEU A 45 17.37 0.32 0.11
N GLN A 46 18.03 0.56 -1.02
CA GLN A 46 19.03 -0.38 -1.56
C GLN A 46 20.17 -0.63 -0.57
N MET A 47 20.69 0.42 0.07
CA MET A 47 21.70 0.29 1.13
C MET A 47 21.17 -0.51 2.33
N GLY A 48 19.92 -0.27 2.74
CA GLY A 48 19.29 -0.97 3.86
C GLY A 48 19.02 -2.44 3.57
N LEU A 49 18.56 -2.78 2.37
CA LEU A 49 18.40 -4.18 1.93
C LEU A 49 19.74 -4.92 1.92
N GLN A 50 20.78 -4.29 1.38
CA GLN A 50 22.15 -4.85 1.38
C GLN A 50 22.66 -5.08 2.81
N ALA A 51 22.47 -4.12 3.72
CA ALA A 51 22.88 -4.23 5.11
C ALA A 51 22.14 -5.38 5.86
N ARG A 52 20.89 -5.68 5.49
CA ARG A 52 20.11 -6.82 6.01
C ARG A 52 20.40 -8.15 5.27
N GLY A 53 21.27 -8.17 4.27
CA GLY A 53 21.53 -9.34 3.44
C GLY A 53 20.33 -9.80 2.60
N ILE A 54 19.42 -8.88 2.25
CA ILE A 54 18.23 -9.14 1.44
C ILE A 54 18.57 -8.85 -0.03
N PRO A 55 18.65 -9.89 -0.90
CA PRO A 55 18.85 -9.69 -2.33
C PRO A 55 17.68 -8.94 -2.95
N SER A 56 17.98 -8.04 -3.89
CA SER A 56 16.94 -7.30 -4.60
C SER A 56 17.22 -7.21 -6.11
N ALA A 57 16.15 -7.23 -6.88
CA ALA A 57 16.10 -6.88 -8.30
C ALA A 57 15.19 -5.67 -8.48
N MET A 58 15.41 -4.90 -9.54
CA MET A 58 14.58 -3.72 -9.85
C MET A 58 14.10 -3.75 -11.28
N SER A 59 12.86 -3.32 -11.50
CA SER A 59 12.33 -3.09 -12.83
C SER A 59 11.55 -1.78 -12.87
N PHE A 60 11.87 -0.97 -13.86
CA PHE A 60 11.20 0.30 -14.15
C PHE A 60 10.45 0.17 -15.47
N MET A 61 9.14 0.41 -15.45
CA MET A 61 8.30 0.36 -16.65
C MET A 61 8.15 1.75 -17.23
N PHE A 62 8.82 1.99 -18.35
CA PHE A 62 8.78 3.29 -19.06
C PHE A 62 7.69 3.30 -20.13
N ASN A 63 7.18 4.50 -20.41
CA ASN A 63 6.28 4.79 -21.54
C ASN A 63 4.98 3.96 -21.63
N GLU A 64 4.60 3.29 -20.57
CA GLU A 64 3.30 2.63 -20.48
C GLU A 64 2.27 3.58 -19.87
N SER A 65 1.33 4.05 -20.70
CA SER A 65 0.32 5.03 -20.27
C SER A 65 -0.84 4.41 -19.50
N LEU A 66 -1.09 3.12 -19.70
CA LEU A 66 -2.16 2.40 -18.99
C LEU A 66 -1.60 1.74 -17.74
N ILE A 67 -1.87 2.33 -16.58
CA ILE A 67 -1.32 1.88 -15.29
C ILE A 67 -1.64 0.40 -14.98
N THR A 68 -2.83 -0.08 -15.32
CA THR A 68 -3.21 -1.48 -15.15
C THR A 68 -2.28 -2.40 -15.92
N ARG A 69 -1.97 -2.08 -17.17
CA ARG A 69 -1.07 -2.85 -18.01
C ARG A 69 0.38 -2.78 -17.51
N ALA A 70 0.82 -1.60 -17.06
CA ALA A 70 2.14 -1.45 -16.45
C ALA A 70 2.32 -2.37 -15.23
N ARG A 71 1.37 -2.37 -14.29
CA ARG A 71 1.44 -3.22 -13.09
C ARG A 71 1.40 -4.70 -13.43
N ASN A 72 0.50 -5.13 -14.33
CA ASN A 72 0.41 -6.54 -14.75
C ASN A 72 1.70 -7.01 -15.45
N SER A 73 2.31 -6.16 -16.28
CA SER A 73 3.59 -6.47 -16.93
C SER A 73 4.73 -6.59 -15.92
N LEU A 74 4.78 -5.73 -14.91
CA LEU A 74 5.77 -5.80 -13.82
C LEU A 74 5.58 -7.05 -12.97
N VAL A 75 4.34 -7.46 -12.67
CA VAL A 75 4.07 -8.74 -11.99
C VAL A 75 4.53 -9.92 -12.85
N HIS A 76 4.26 -9.89 -14.16
CA HIS A 76 4.69 -10.93 -15.08
C HIS A 76 6.23 -11.07 -15.10
N GLN A 77 6.97 -9.95 -15.08
CA GLN A 77 8.44 -9.97 -14.94
C GLN A 77 8.87 -10.54 -13.58
N PHE A 78 8.25 -10.11 -12.50
CA PHE A 78 8.51 -10.64 -11.16
C PHE A 78 8.33 -12.17 -11.10
N LEU A 79 7.24 -12.70 -11.65
CA LEU A 79 6.95 -14.13 -11.65
C LEU A 79 7.97 -14.97 -12.44
N LYS A 80 8.73 -14.35 -13.36
CA LYS A 80 9.86 -15.00 -14.09
C LYS A 80 11.16 -15.02 -13.27
N THR A 81 11.22 -14.35 -12.11
CA THR A 81 12.37 -14.36 -11.19
C THR A 81 12.19 -15.37 -10.08
N ASP A 82 13.20 -15.54 -9.23
CA ASP A 82 13.12 -16.30 -7.97
C ASP A 82 12.84 -15.41 -6.74
N CYS A 83 12.47 -14.14 -6.94
CA CYS A 83 12.10 -13.23 -5.87
C CYS A 83 10.85 -13.70 -5.12
N THR A 84 10.85 -13.56 -3.81
CA THR A 84 9.77 -14.00 -2.92
C THR A 84 8.73 -12.92 -2.68
N HIS A 85 9.11 -11.65 -2.85
CA HIS A 85 8.28 -10.48 -2.60
C HIS A 85 8.36 -9.52 -3.78
N LEU A 86 7.21 -8.98 -4.19
CA LEU A 86 7.09 -7.83 -5.06
C LEU A 86 6.85 -6.58 -4.21
N LEU A 87 7.62 -5.54 -4.44
CA LEU A 87 7.44 -4.22 -3.81
C LEU A 87 7.12 -3.20 -4.90
N PHE A 88 5.86 -2.80 -5.01
CA PHE A 88 5.50 -1.63 -5.81
C PHE A 88 5.87 -0.35 -5.08
N ILE A 89 6.50 0.58 -5.80
CA ILE A 89 6.73 1.96 -5.37
C ILE A 89 6.49 2.87 -6.57
N ASP A 90 5.51 3.77 -6.47
CA ASP A 90 5.30 4.76 -7.52
C ASP A 90 6.42 5.81 -7.53
N ALA A 91 6.81 6.26 -8.71
CA ALA A 91 7.97 7.09 -8.95
C ALA A 91 7.92 8.50 -8.31
N ASP A 92 6.85 8.83 -7.66
CA ASP A 92 6.57 10.08 -6.97
C ASP A 92 6.27 9.92 -5.47
N ILE A 93 6.53 8.74 -4.91
CA ILE A 93 6.43 8.50 -3.47
C ILE A 93 7.79 8.73 -2.80
N ARG A 94 7.81 9.63 -1.79
CA ARG A 94 8.91 9.80 -0.84
C ARG A 94 8.66 8.91 0.37
N PHE A 95 9.69 8.20 0.84
CA PHE A 95 9.60 7.31 1.99
C PHE A 95 10.90 7.24 2.78
N ASP A 96 10.82 6.81 4.03
CA ASP A 96 11.97 6.40 4.82
C ASP A 96 12.27 4.91 4.61
N ALA A 97 13.54 4.58 4.37
CA ALA A 97 13.96 3.22 4.09
C ALA A 97 13.85 2.31 5.33
N GLY A 98 14.07 2.83 6.53
CA GLY A 98 13.97 2.06 7.78
C GLY A 98 12.53 1.67 8.07
N GLU A 99 11.58 2.61 7.91
CA GLU A 99 10.16 2.37 8.06
C GLU A 99 9.65 1.31 7.06
N LEU A 100 10.12 1.36 5.81
CA LEU A 100 9.78 0.36 4.79
C LEU A 100 10.37 -1.01 5.13
N LEU A 101 11.64 -1.05 5.55
CA LEU A 101 12.28 -2.30 5.93
C LEU A 101 11.59 -3.01 7.10
N HIS A 102 10.91 -2.26 7.97
CA HIS A 102 10.09 -2.82 9.05
C HIS A 102 8.88 -3.60 8.53
N MET A 103 8.37 -3.32 7.32
CA MET A 103 7.28 -4.12 6.73
C MET A 103 7.65 -5.59 6.57
N PHE A 104 8.93 -5.91 6.29
CA PHE A 104 9.38 -7.29 6.10
C PHE A 104 9.39 -8.10 7.41
N ASP A 105 9.42 -7.42 8.56
CA ASP A 105 9.49 -8.08 9.87
C ASP A 105 8.13 -8.71 10.28
N HIS A 106 7.03 -8.33 9.61
CA HIS A 106 5.66 -8.78 9.95
C HIS A 106 5.18 -10.04 9.22
N ASP A 107 5.90 -10.49 8.20
CA ASP A 107 5.57 -11.72 7.43
C ASP A 107 4.12 -11.80 6.91
N LEU A 108 3.51 -10.66 6.53
CA LEU A 108 2.15 -10.56 6.02
C LEU A 108 2.11 -10.72 4.49
N ASP A 109 1.01 -11.28 3.95
CA ASP A 109 0.88 -11.56 2.53
C ASP A 109 0.81 -10.29 1.66
N VAL A 110 0.04 -9.29 2.11
CA VAL A 110 -0.10 -7.98 1.46
C VAL A 110 -0.04 -6.88 2.51
N MET A 111 0.88 -5.94 2.34
CA MET A 111 1.00 -4.76 3.19
C MET A 111 1.23 -3.50 2.35
N CYS A 112 0.50 -2.43 2.63
CA CYS A 112 0.64 -1.15 1.94
C CYS A 112 1.07 -0.03 2.88
N GLY A 113 1.77 0.96 2.34
CA GLY A 113 1.99 2.23 3.00
C GLY A 113 0.75 3.12 2.89
N ILE A 114 0.55 3.99 3.85
CA ILE A 114 -0.54 4.97 3.84
C ILE A 114 0.03 6.32 3.39
N TYR A 115 -0.43 6.81 2.25
CA TYR A 115 0.00 8.10 1.71
C TYR A 115 -1.19 9.00 1.38
N PRO A 116 -1.00 10.35 1.43
CA PRO A 116 -2.07 11.29 1.11
C PRO A 116 -2.33 11.34 -0.39
N LYS A 117 -3.55 11.67 -0.77
CA LYS A 117 -3.87 12.07 -2.13
C LYS A 117 -3.18 13.39 -2.48
N LYS A 118 -2.98 13.67 -3.78
CA LYS A 118 -2.47 14.97 -4.26
C LYS A 118 -3.56 16.05 -4.24
N GLU A 119 -4.15 16.26 -3.06
CA GLU A 119 -5.20 17.27 -2.84
C GLU A 119 -5.02 17.94 -1.48
N ILE A 120 -5.53 19.16 -1.35
CA ILE A 120 -5.62 19.85 -0.06
C ILE A 120 -7.08 19.90 0.36
N ASN A 121 -7.40 19.23 1.46
CA ASN A 121 -8.72 19.29 2.09
C ASN A 121 -8.83 20.57 2.92
N TRP A 122 -9.34 21.65 2.30
CA TRP A 122 -9.46 22.95 2.94
C TRP A 122 -10.36 22.94 4.18
N HIS A 123 -11.41 22.09 4.23
CA HIS A 123 -12.24 21.93 5.43
C HIS A 123 -11.46 21.34 6.60
N SER A 124 -10.56 20.38 6.34
CA SER A 124 -9.65 19.86 7.36
C SER A 124 -8.69 20.93 7.87
N VAL A 125 -8.17 21.77 6.98
CA VAL A 125 -7.30 22.89 7.34
C VAL A 125 -8.06 23.89 8.21
N GLU A 126 -9.24 24.32 7.78
CA GLU A 126 -10.10 25.25 8.54
C GLU A 126 -10.43 24.71 9.93
N SER A 127 -10.88 23.45 10.01
CA SER A 127 -11.14 22.79 11.28
C SER A 127 -9.91 22.71 12.19
N SER A 128 -8.71 22.51 11.61
CA SER A 128 -7.46 22.47 12.35
C SER A 128 -7.08 23.85 12.90
N VAL A 129 -7.31 24.91 12.12
CA VAL A 129 -7.12 26.30 12.57
C VAL A 129 -8.05 26.61 13.74
N HIS A 130 -9.34 26.29 13.66
CA HIS A 130 -10.31 26.48 14.73
C HIS A 130 -9.96 25.68 16.00
N ARG A 131 -9.31 24.53 15.88
CA ARG A 131 -8.79 23.77 17.03
C ARG A 131 -7.48 24.30 17.59
N GLY A 132 -6.94 25.39 17.05
CA GLY A 132 -5.67 25.99 17.51
C GLY A 132 -4.42 25.16 17.13
N VAL A 133 -4.48 24.34 16.09
CA VAL A 133 -3.30 23.61 15.61
C VAL A 133 -2.23 24.63 15.15
N PRO A 134 -0.97 24.52 15.62
CA PRO A 134 0.11 25.42 15.20
C PRO A 134 0.29 25.46 13.69
N VAL A 135 0.64 26.62 13.14
CA VAL A 135 0.73 26.84 11.68
C VAL A 135 1.71 25.87 11.00
N ASP A 136 2.84 25.57 11.64
CA ASP A 136 3.85 24.61 11.16
C ASP A 136 3.34 23.16 11.11
N LYS A 137 2.25 22.84 11.84
CA LYS A 137 1.59 21.55 11.88
C LYS A 137 0.36 21.44 10.97
N LEU A 138 -0.14 22.54 10.42
CA LEU A 138 -1.33 22.51 9.55
C LEU A 138 -1.12 21.62 8.32
N LYS A 139 0.07 21.59 7.76
CA LYS A 139 0.41 20.74 6.61
C LYS A 139 0.13 19.24 6.86
N ASN A 140 0.23 18.78 8.09
CA ASN A 140 -0.01 17.38 8.47
C ASN A 140 -1.51 17.01 8.50
N ASN A 141 -2.39 18.02 8.39
CA ASN A 141 -3.85 17.86 8.45
C ASN A 141 -4.53 18.20 7.11
N THR A 142 -3.78 18.27 6.01
CA THR A 142 -4.30 18.72 4.72
C THR A 142 -4.78 17.59 3.83
N GLY A 143 -4.40 16.34 4.09
CA GLY A 143 -4.58 15.21 3.18
C GLY A 143 -5.80 14.35 3.49
N SER A 144 -6.42 13.83 2.42
CA SER A 144 -7.23 12.61 2.49
C SER A 144 -6.32 11.41 2.19
N TRP A 145 -6.46 10.32 2.94
CA TRP A 145 -5.58 9.16 2.83
C TRP A 145 -6.06 8.15 1.79
N VAL A 146 -5.12 7.50 1.11
CA VAL A 146 -5.41 6.42 0.16
C VAL A 146 -5.52 5.10 0.93
N ILE A 147 -6.64 4.93 1.63
CA ILE A 147 -6.92 3.74 2.46
C ILE A 147 -8.42 3.59 2.70
N ASN A 148 -8.92 2.36 2.73
CA ASN A 148 -10.27 2.03 3.15
C ASN A 148 -10.20 1.05 4.34
N LEU A 149 -10.79 1.44 5.46
CA LEU A 149 -10.84 0.62 6.67
C LEU A 149 -11.88 -0.51 6.53
N VAL A 150 -11.67 -1.61 7.26
CA VAL A 150 -12.65 -2.71 7.37
C VAL A 150 -13.74 -2.29 8.36
N ASP A 151 -15.02 -2.51 7.99
CA ASP A 151 -16.21 -2.38 8.84
C ASP A 151 -16.28 -1.08 9.68
N TYR A 152 -15.87 0.03 9.08
CA TYR A 152 -15.77 1.30 9.79
C TYR A 152 -17.15 1.97 9.98
N VAL A 153 -17.54 2.15 11.23
CA VAL A 153 -18.62 3.04 11.66
C VAL A 153 -18.11 3.91 12.82
N GLY A 154 -17.88 5.22 12.58
CA GLY A 154 -17.48 6.15 13.63
C GLY A 154 -15.96 6.47 13.69
N THR A 155 -15.42 6.72 14.88
CA THR A 155 -14.00 7.05 15.08
C THR A 155 -13.18 5.78 15.36
N VAL A 156 -12.11 5.56 14.61
CA VAL A 156 -11.16 4.45 14.83
C VAL A 156 -9.92 4.97 15.50
N THR A 157 -9.53 4.34 16.60
CA THR A 157 -8.20 4.53 17.19
C THR A 157 -7.22 3.58 16.51
N VAL A 158 -6.24 4.14 15.82
CA VAL A 158 -5.21 3.36 15.12
C VAL A 158 -3.94 3.34 15.97
N ARG A 159 -3.41 2.13 16.22
CA ARG A 159 -2.07 1.98 16.75
C ARG A 159 -1.07 2.21 15.61
N ILE A 160 -0.11 3.10 15.85
CA ILE A 160 0.90 3.46 14.83
C ILE A 160 2.09 2.50 14.78
N ASP A 161 2.19 1.57 15.72
CA ASP A 161 3.31 0.65 15.90
C ASP A 161 3.02 -0.78 15.42
N THR A 162 1.81 -1.05 14.96
CA THR A 162 1.35 -2.38 14.52
C THR A 162 0.60 -2.31 13.20
N PRO A 163 0.65 -3.39 12.38
CA PRO A 163 -0.14 -3.47 11.15
C PRO A 163 -1.64 -3.29 11.42
N LEU A 164 -2.28 -2.50 10.55
CA LEU A 164 -3.72 -2.26 10.58
C LEU A 164 -4.40 -3.06 9.46
N GLU A 165 -5.32 -3.97 9.77
CA GLU A 165 -6.12 -4.63 8.72
C GLU A 165 -7.02 -3.59 8.03
N VAL A 166 -7.00 -3.59 6.69
CA VAL A 166 -7.74 -2.64 5.86
C VAL A 166 -8.50 -3.38 4.75
N TRP A 167 -9.56 -2.75 4.24
CA TRP A 167 -10.30 -3.31 3.11
C TRP A 167 -9.49 -3.19 1.81
N ALA A 168 -8.88 -2.02 1.58
CA ALA A 168 -8.02 -1.75 0.44
C ALA A 168 -7.02 -0.64 0.77
N GLY A 169 -5.91 -0.64 0.05
CA GLY A 169 -4.89 0.41 0.07
C GLY A 169 -4.31 0.61 -1.33
N GLY A 170 -3.62 1.73 -1.53
CA GLY A 170 -3.02 2.08 -2.82
C GLY A 170 -1.73 1.33 -3.10
N THR A 171 -1.46 1.06 -4.36
CA THR A 171 -0.23 0.42 -4.84
C THR A 171 0.95 1.38 -5.02
N GLY A 172 0.78 2.67 -4.70
CA GLY A 172 1.89 3.63 -4.66
C GLY A 172 3.02 3.21 -3.70
N MET A 173 2.67 2.40 -2.68
CA MET A 173 3.60 1.67 -1.83
C MET A 173 2.92 0.38 -1.37
N MET A 174 3.29 -0.78 -1.94
CA MET A 174 2.67 -2.05 -1.58
C MET A 174 3.66 -3.21 -1.69
N LEU A 175 3.86 -3.93 -0.59
CA LEU A 175 4.65 -5.16 -0.49
C LEU A 175 3.71 -6.36 -0.60
N ILE A 176 3.98 -7.28 -1.53
CA ILE A 176 3.12 -8.43 -1.85
C ILE A 176 3.98 -9.69 -1.94
N LYS A 177 3.63 -10.74 -1.21
CA LYS A 177 4.29 -12.04 -1.34
C LYS A 177 3.94 -12.73 -2.66
N ARG A 178 4.86 -13.52 -3.17
CA ARG A 178 4.70 -14.31 -4.40
C ARG A 178 3.46 -15.22 -4.38
N ASN A 179 3.18 -15.89 -3.26
CA ASN A 179 2.05 -16.79 -3.12
C ASN A 179 0.68 -16.13 -3.38
N VAL A 180 0.58 -14.81 -3.20
CA VAL A 180 -0.64 -14.03 -3.50
C VAL A 180 -0.94 -14.09 -4.99
N PHE A 181 0.06 -13.82 -5.83
CA PHE A 181 -0.10 -13.88 -7.28
C PHE A 181 -0.30 -15.31 -7.79
N GLU A 182 0.37 -16.28 -7.18
CA GLU A 182 0.20 -17.70 -7.51
C GLU A 182 -1.26 -18.13 -7.28
N LYS A 183 -1.83 -17.82 -6.10
CA LYS A 183 -3.24 -18.12 -5.77
C LYS A 183 -4.22 -17.35 -6.66
N LEU A 184 -3.96 -16.06 -6.95
CA LEU A 184 -4.82 -15.27 -7.82
C LEU A 184 -4.74 -15.70 -9.28
N SER A 185 -3.65 -16.29 -9.73
CA SER A 185 -3.48 -16.77 -11.11
C SER A 185 -4.54 -17.77 -11.55
N ASP A 186 -5.15 -18.50 -10.62
CA ASP A 186 -6.20 -19.48 -10.90
C ASP A 186 -7.57 -18.84 -11.15
N VAL A 187 -7.79 -17.60 -10.69
CA VAL A 187 -9.10 -16.94 -10.69
C VAL A 187 -9.16 -15.70 -11.58
N VAL A 188 -8.02 -15.06 -11.87
CA VAL A 188 -8.01 -13.87 -12.73
C VAL A 188 -7.86 -14.25 -14.22
N PRO A 189 -8.46 -13.45 -15.13
CA PRO A 189 -8.32 -13.70 -16.56
C PRO A 189 -6.89 -13.44 -17.05
N SER A 190 -6.67 -13.78 -18.31
CA SER A 190 -5.41 -13.50 -19.00
C SER A 190 -5.66 -12.74 -20.29
N TYR A 191 -4.71 -11.93 -20.69
CA TYR A 191 -4.74 -11.23 -21.98
C TYR A 191 -3.40 -11.38 -22.70
N ARG A 192 -3.40 -11.13 -24.02
CA ARG A 192 -2.17 -11.09 -24.80
C ARG A 192 -1.48 -9.73 -24.59
N ASN A 193 -0.22 -9.77 -24.22
CA ASN A 193 0.59 -8.57 -24.07
C ASN A 193 1.14 -8.12 -25.45
N ASP A 194 1.06 -6.82 -25.74
CA ASP A 194 1.60 -6.17 -26.93
C ASP A 194 2.62 -5.06 -26.59
N VAL A 195 3.08 -5.02 -25.33
CA VAL A 195 4.06 -4.03 -24.87
C VAL A 195 5.44 -4.33 -25.45
N VAL A 196 6.07 -3.32 -26.01
CA VAL A 196 7.44 -3.35 -26.49
C VAL A 196 8.31 -2.59 -25.50
N ASP A 197 9.42 -3.18 -25.07
CA ASP A 197 10.37 -2.49 -24.19
C ASP A 197 11.16 -1.40 -24.97
N LEU A 198 11.92 -0.57 -24.23
CA LEU A 198 12.74 0.48 -24.83
C LEU A 198 13.83 -0.05 -25.78
N ALA A 199 14.22 -1.30 -25.67
CA ALA A 199 15.19 -1.95 -26.54
C ALA A 199 14.54 -2.51 -27.82
N GLY A 200 13.22 -2.34 -27.97
CA GLY A 200 12.47 -2.86 -29.12
C GLY A 200 12.16 -4.36 -29.01
N ASN A 201 12.42 -4.99 -27.85
CA ASN A 201 12.05 -6.38 -27.63
C ASN A 201 10.55 -6.44 -27.36
N ALA A 202 9.81 -6.94 -28.32
CA ALA A 202 8.41 -7.16 -28.15
C ALA A 202 8.18 -8.41 -27.28
N GLN A 203 7.57 -8.27 -26.13
CA GLN A 203 6.96 -9.40 -25.41
C GLN A 203 5.62 -9.78 -26.06
N ILE A 204 5.58 -9.65 -27.39
CA ILE A 204 4.41 -9.93 -28.23
C ILE A 204 4.19 -11.43 -28.14
N ASN A 205 3.08 -11.84 -27.62
CA ASN A 205 2.57 -13.21 -27.44
C ASN A 205 2.67 -13.80 -26.03
N ASP A 206 3.26 -13.15 -25.03
CA ASP A 206 3.14 -13.59 -23.66
C ASP A 206 1.69 -13.43 -23.20
N SER A 207 1.09 -14.48 -22.63
CA SER A 207 -0.17 -14.39 -21.93
C SER A 207 0.10 -13.85 -20.53
N ILE A 208 -0.44 -12.68 -20.24
CA ILE A 208 -0.28 -11.99 -18.97
C ILE A 208 -1.56 -12.11 -18.15
N LYS A 209 -1.44 -12.40 -16.87
CA LYS A 209 -2.55 -12.40 -15.92
C LYS A 209 -2.98 -10.99 -15.56
N GLU A 210 -4.29 -10.75 -15.53
CA GLU A 210 -4.88 -9.45 -15.21
C GLU A 210 -5.16 -9.32 -13.72
N PHE A 211 -4.10 -9.17 -12.90
CA PHE A 211 -4.22 -8.96 -11.46
C PHE A 211 -4.75 -7.57 -11.12
N PHE A 212 -4.39 -6.59 -11.95
CA PHE A 212 -4.75 -5.18 -11.82
C PHE A 212 -5.65 -4.78 -12.98
N ALA A 213 -6.90 -4.49 -12.69
CA ALA A 213 -7.90 -4.04 -13.65
C ALA A 213 -8.76 -2.94 -13.04
N THR A 214 -9.44 -2.15 -13.85
CA THR A 214 -10.58 -1.36 -13.36
C THR A 214 -11.84 -2.21 -13.46
N SER A 215 -12.70 -2.16 -12.44
CA SER A 215 -13.94 -2.93 -12.43
C SER A 215 -15.07 -2.17 -11.75
N ILE A 216 -16.31 -2.48 -12.13
CA ILE A 216 -17.48 -1.98 -11.43
C ILE A 216 -17.83 -2.97 -10.31
N GLU A 217 -17.89 -2.47 -9.07
CA GLU A 217 -18.31 -3.26 -7.91
C GLU A 217 -19.81 -3.52 -8.00
N PRO A 218 -20.26 -4.79 -8.05
CA PRO A 218 -21.67 -5.09 -8.29
C PRO A 218 -22.61 -4.55 -7.22
N GLU A 219 -22.17 -4.54 -5.97
CA GLU A 219 -22.98 -4.19 -4.81
C GLU A 219 -23.23 -2.68 -4.72
N THR A 220 -22.22 -1.88 -5.03
CA THR A 220 -22.26 -0.41 -4.87
C THR A 220 -22.33 0.36 -6.18
N GLN A 221 -22.13 -0.33 -7.32
CA GLN A 221 -22.01 0.25 -8.66
C GLN A 221 -20.84 1.27 -8.78
N ARG A 222 -19.88 1.23 -7.87
CA ARG A 222 -18.69 2.08 -7.92
C ARG A 222 -17.66 1.52 -8.87
N LEU A 223 -17.00 2.40 -9.63
CA LEU A 223 -15.81 2.05 -10.38
C LEU A 223 -14.62 1.94 -9.41
N LEU A 224 -14.04 0.76 -9.33
CA LEU A 224 -12.80 0.51 -8.58
C LEU A 224 -11.59 0.81 -9.46
N SER A 225 -10.60 1.50 -8.90
CA SER A 225 -9.26 1.60 -9.47
C SER A 225 -8.55 0.25 -9.45
N GLU A 226 -7.41 0.16 -10.11
CA GLU A 226 -6.67 -1.10 -10.27
C GLU A 226 -6.17 -1.68 -8.95
N ASP A 227 -5.76 -0.83 -8.02
CA ASP A 227 -5.33 -1.21 -6.68
C ASP A 227 -6.49 -1.74 -5.83
N TYR A 228 -7.65 -1.08 -5.88
CA TYR A 228 -8.86 -1.54 -5.18
C TYR A 228 -9.43 -2.81 -5.80
N HIS A 229 -9.36 -2.95 -7.11
CA HIS A 229 -9.70 -4.20 -7.79
C HIS A 229 -8.82 -5.36 -7.30
N PHE A 230 -7.49 -5.19 -7.30
CA PHE A 230 -6.56 -6.19 -6.79
C PHE A 230 -6.87 -6.58 -5.33
N CYS A 231 -7.08 -5.60 -4.46
CA CYS A 231 -7.43 -5.83 -3.07
C CYS A 231 -8.73 -6.65 -2.93
N ARG A 232 -9.74 -6.32 -3.72
CA ARG A 232 -11.02 -7.02 -3.74
C ARG A 232 -10.86 -8.48 -4.21
N GLU A 233 -10.15 -8.72 -5.29
CA GLU A 233 -9.93 -10.09 -5.80
C GLU A 233 -9.16 -10.95 -4.78
N TRP A 234 -8.15 -10.38 -4.10
CA TRP A 234 -7.45 -11.07 -3.02
C TRP A 234 -8.38 -11.40 -1.84
N ARG A 235 -9.23 -10.46 -1.43
CA ARG A 235 -10.20 -10.69 -0.35
C ARG A 235 -11.26 -11.72 -0.70
N LYS A 236 -11.72 -11.81 -1.95
CA LYS A 236 -12.69 -12.81 -2.41
C LYS A 236 -12.23 -14.25 -2.19
N ILE A 237 -10.94 -14.50 -2.22
CA ILE A 237 -10.35 -15.82 -1.96
C ILE A 237 -9.87 -15.99 -0.52
N GLY A 238 -10.32 -15.12 0.40
CA GLY A 238 -10.03 -15.19 1.83
C GLY A 238 -8.74 -14.48 2.26
N GLY A 239 -8.09 -13.74 1.38
CA GLY A 239 -6.90 -12.97 1.70
C GLY A 239 -7.20 -11.72 2.55
N LYS A 240 -6.16 -11.21 3.22
CA LYS A 240 -6.21 -9.99 4.02
C LYS A 240 -5.18 -8.98 3.52
N ILE A 241 -5.49 -7.70 3.72
CA ILE A 241 -4.61 -6.60 3.38
C ILE A 241 -4.34 -5.82 4.67
N TYR A 242 -3.10 -5.41 4.84
CA TYR A 242 -2.67 -4.63 5.99
C TYR A 242 -2.04 -3.32 5.54
N ALA A 243 -2.23 -2.27 6.32
CA ALA A 243 -1.52 -1.02 6.18
C ALA A 243 -0.42 -0.91 7.24
N ALA A 244 0.62 -0.13 6.93
CA ALA A 244 1.74 0.20 7.80
C ALA A 244 1.57 1.62 8.38
N PRO A 245 0.90 1.81 9.55
CA PRO A 245 0.58 3.13 10.08
C PRO A 245 1.80 3.91 10.57
N TRP A 246 2.92 3.23 10.82
CA TRP A 246 4.20 3.85 11.23
C TRP A 246 4.91 4.58 10.10
N MET A 247 4.52 4.31 8.83
CA MET A 247 5.18 4.91 7.68
C MET A 247 4.73 6.35 7.44
N ASN A 248 5.70 7.23 7.24
CA ASN A 248 5.48 8.63 6.92
C ASN A 248 5.80 8.90 5.45
N LEU A 249 4.81 8.72 4.59
CA LEU A 249 4.96 8.84 3.15
C LEU A 249 4.62 10.25 2.67
N GLY A 250 5.40 10.72 1.68
CA GLY A 250 5.11 11.94 0.94
C GLY A 250 4.71 11.61 -0.50
N HIS A 251 3.62 12.19 -0.98
CA HIS A 251 3.18 12.09 -2.37
C HIS A 251 3.60 13.35 -3.12
N VAL A 252 4.61 13.23 -3.96
CA VAL A 252 5.26 14.37 -4.62
C VAL A 252 4.53 14.72 -5.92
N GLY A 253 4.14 15.98 -6.04
CA GLY A 253 3.56 16.57 -7.25
C GLY A 253 4.16 17.95 -7.48
N SER A 254 3.33 18.94 -7.84
CA SER A 254 3.69 20.36 -7.80
C SER A 254 3.92 20.86 -6.36
N TYR A 255 3.47 20.08 -5.40
CA TYR A 255 3.64 20.24 -3.94
C TYR A 255 3.95 18.87 -3.34
N ILE A 256 4.62 18.82 -2.18
CA ILE A 256 4.79 17.57 -1.43
C ILE A 256 3.62 17.41 -0.48
N PHE A 257 2.70 16.51 -0.83
CA PHE A 257 1.57 16.18 0.03
C PHE A 257 2.07 15.18 1.08
N GLU A 258 1.99 15.58 2.35
CA GLU A 258 2.42 14.80 3.49
C GLU A 258 1.43 14.94 4.64
N GLY A 259 1.46 14.04 5.61
CA GLY A 259 0.61 14.11 6.78
C GLY A 259 1.04 13.08 7.81
N GLU A 260 0.56 13.24 9.02
CA GLU A 260 0.77 12.29 10.12
C GLU A 260 -0.58 11.68 10.51
N LEU A 261 -0.61 10.36 10.69
CA LEU A 261 -1.80 9.66 11.20
C LEU A 261 -2.03 9.92 12.68
N THR A 262 -0.98 10.34 13.40
CA THR A 262 -1.10 10.74 14.80
C THR A 262 -1.93 12.02 14.89
N LYS A 263 -3.13 11.91 15.45
CA LYS A 263 -3.89 13.09 15.81
C LYS A 263 -3.12 13.87 16.89
N ASN A 264 -2.96 15.17 16.67
CA ASN A 264 -2.80 16.09 17.79
C ASN A 264 -4.10 15.96 18.61
N GLU A 265 -4.02 15.32 19.78
CA GLU A 265 -5.16 15.28 20.70
C GLU A 265 -5.62 16.72 20.95
N PRO A 266 -6.93 17.02 20.87
CA PRO A 266 -7.42 18.32 21.29
C PRO A 266 -7.03 18.51 22.75
N SER A 267 -6.52 19.70 23.07
CA SER A 267 -6.31 20.10 24.47
C SER A 267 -7.56 19.75 25.30
N PRO A 268 -7.43 19.20 26.52
CA PRO A 268 -8.56 18.79 27.34
C PRO A 268 -9.61 19.88 27.60
N GLU A 269 -9.30 21.14 27.29
CA GLU A 269 -10.16 22.29 27.49
C GLU A 269 -11.14 22.62 26.33
N GLN A 270 -11.09 21.85 25.21
CA GLN A 270 -11.94 22.08 24.03
C GLN A 270 -12.66 20.81 23.57
N GLN A 271 -13.47 20.23 24.43
CA GLN A 271 -14.51 19.30 23.96
C GLN A 271 -15.62 20.15 23.32
N PRO A 272 -15.96 19.99 22.02
CA PRO A 272 -17.14 20.61 21.46
C PRO A 272 -18.37 20.06 22.20
N GLU A 273 -19.18 20.97 22.73
CA GLU A 273 -20.51 20.65 23.24
C GLU A 273 -21.27 19.86 22.14
N LEU A 274 -21.66 18.66 22.44
CA LEU A 274 -22.46 17.81 21.55
C LEU A 274 -23.78 18.52 21.29
N LEU A 275 -23.94 19.07 20.10
CA LEU A 275 -25.25 19.54 19.66
C LEU A 275 -26.22 18.37 19.68
N PRO A 276 -27.46 18.56 20.22
CA PRO A 276 -28.44 17.50 20.27
C PRO A 276 -28.84 17.02 18.85
N PRO A 277 -29.30 15.78 18.67
CA PRO A 277 -29.51 15.16 17.37
C PRO A 277 -30.75 15.62 16.60
N ASP A 278 -31.38 16.75 16.94
CA ASP A 278 -32.58 17.25 16.28
C ASP A 278 -32.39 18.68 15.71
N ALA A 279 -31.78 18.73 14.52
CA ALA A 279 -32.06 19.81 13.57
C ALA A 279 -32.23 19.18 12.18
N ALA A 280 -33.30 18.43 12.00
CA ALA A 280 -33.76 17.97 10.71
C ALA A 280 -34.01 19.18 9.79
N ASN A 281 -33.39 19.11 8.63
CA ASN A 281 -33.50 20.00 7.49
C ASN A 281 -34.98 20.19 7.10
N PRO A 282 -35.55 21.42 7.07
CA PRO A 282 -36.89 21.60 6.52
C PRO A 282 -36.85 21.47 5.00
N ALA A 283 -37.76 20.66 4.50
CA ALA A 283 -37.97 20.32 3.12
C ALA A 283 -38.05 21.55 2.21
N GLN A 284 -37.47 21.38 1.03
CA GLN A 284 -37.75 22.20 -0.16
C GLN A 284 -39.18 21.91 -0.63
N THR A 285 -39.99 22.94 -0.71
CA THR A 285 -41.13 23.04 -1.64
C THR A 285 -40.67 23.78 -2.88
#